data_5071518087466cb42cfa335569489b2a
#
_entry.id   5071518087466cb42cfa335569489b2a
#
_cell.length_a   1.000
_cell.length_b   1.000
_cell.length_c   1.000
_cell.angle_alpha   90.00
_cell.angle_beta   90.00
_cell.angle_gamma   90.00
#
_symmetry.space_group_name_H-M   'P 1'
#
loop_
_entity.id
_entity.type
_entity.pdbx_description
1 polymer ?
#
loop_
_entity_poly.entity_id
_entity_poly.type
_entity_poly.pdbx_seq_one_letter_code
_entity_poly.pdbx_strand_id
1 'polypeptide(L)'
;MKRAAVLGVLMTLVVSGCQAPERPSTMELPAAAVDNAVAKLTGIAEDLMNSSGIPGMAVAVVHEGKTIYAKGFGVKDIREDDTLDNRVNRDTVFQVASLSKSLSASVVARRVGAGSIDWDTPLVSKLPDFALADPAVTAMVTVGDMFAHRSGLPDHAGDLLEDLGYDRGYVLSKLRELPLDGFRTSYAYTNFGLTAAAEAVAAAAGKSWEQLADDVLYEPLGMTSTSSRFTDYENRSNRAVGHLRIDNRYEPRLQRDADPQSPAGGVSSSVADLAHWLTMILAEGGSEALLPAVTPQIVSRRPTEPAMRAGFYGYGFNVGTTSAARTQLSHSGAFELGAAANFVVLPSADVGIVALTNATPSGVPETLTAEFADLVQFGEVREDWRGLYRDAFADLDAPVGSLVGKTPPTSPAPAPPLPELAGTYANDYWGPATVTERDGKLTLSLGPNAEPWPLTHWDGNVFTFGFLSENAPPGTISKASFNGDTLELEYFDAEGKGTFTR
;
A
#
# COMPACT_ATOMS: atom_id res chain seq x y z
N MET A 1 -17.22 88.33 -21.86
CA MET A 1 -17.35 87.00 -22.46
C MET A 1 -15.97 86.35 -22.44
N LYS A 2 -15.77 85.43 -21.48
CA LYS A 2 -14.54 84.64 -21.35
C LYS A 2 -14.96 83.18 -21.52
N ARG A 3 -14.49 82.53 -22.56
CA ARG A 3 -14.68 81.08 -22.82
C ARG A 3 -13.67 80.31 -21.97
N ALA A 4 -14.18 79.42 -21.10
CA ALA A 4 -13.35 78.46 -20.38
C ALA A 4 -13.19 77.21 -21.27
N ALA A 5 -11.95 76.78 -21.46
CA ALA A 5 -11.60 75.54 -22.14
C ALA A 5 -11.52 74.46 -21.09
N VAL A 6 -12.32 73.37 -21.22
CA VAL A 6 -12.25 72.18 -20.41
C VAL A 6 -11.28 71.21 -21.05
N LEU A 7 -10.14 70.99 -20.43
CA LEU A 7 -9.19 69.93 -20.80
C LEU A 7 -9.70 68.59 -20.24
N GLY A 8 -10.13 67.70 -21.10
CA GLY A 8 -10.45 66.32 -20.75
C GLY A 8 -9.16 65.48 -20.70
N VAL A 9 -8.83 65.02 -19.52
CA VAL A 9 -7.76 64.02 -19.32
C VAL A 9 -8.33 62.66 -19.62
N LEU A 10 -7.91 62.06 -20.74
CA LEU A 10 -8.17 60.66 -21.08
C LEU A 10 -7.25 59.80 -20.21
N MET A 11 -7.81 59.15 -19.20
CA MET A 11 -7.12 58.14 -18.36
C MET A 11 -7.18 56.80 -19.10
N THR A 12 -6.10 56.44 -19.80
CA THR A 12 -5.92 55.11 -20.39
C THR A 12 -5.68 54.11 -19.25
N LEU A 13 -6.69 53.31 -18.93
CA LEU A 13 -6.54 52.11 -18.09
C LEU A 13 -5.66 51.11 -18.86
N VAL A 14 -4.41 50.97 -18.43
CA VAL A 14 -3.57 49.85 -18.82
C VAL A 14 -4.10 48.63 -18.04
N VAL A 15 -4.92 47.82 -18.70
CA VAL A 15 -5.26 46.48 -18.21
C VAL A 15 -3.98 45.66 -18.34
N SER A 16 -3.19 45.58 -17.27
CA SER A 16 -2.16 44.54 -17.13
C SER A 16 -2.87 43.19 -17.12
N GLY A 17 -2.92 42.53 -18.28
CA GLY A 17 -3.36 41.18 -18.37
C GLY A 17 -2.51 40.34 -17.38
N CYS A 18 -3.14 39.66 -16.46
CA CYS A 18 -2.48 38.61 -15.71
C CYS A 18 -1.98 37.56 -16.72
N GLN A 19 -0.71 37.67 -17.11
CA GLN A 19 -0.04 36.55 -17.79
C GLN A 19 -0.12 35.37 -16.86
N ALA A 20 -0.63 34.25 -17.36
CA ALA A 20 -0.56 32.98 -16.63
C ALA A 20 0.90 32.78 -16.22
N PRO A 21 1.17 32.39 -14.95
CA PRO A 21 2.54 32.17 -14.52
C PRO A 21 3.23 31.22 -15.48
N GLU A 22 4.41 31.61 -15.97
CA GLU A 22 5.24 30.71 -16.77
C GLU A 22 5.44 29.40 -15.99
N ARG A 23 5.25 28.29 -16.67
CA ARG A 23 5.52 26.97 -16.04
C ARG A 23 6.97 26.98 -15.57
N PRO A 24 7.25 26.54 -14.33
CA PRO A 24 8.63 26.39 -13.87
C PRO A 24 9.41 25.57 -14.89
N SER A 25 10.59 26.05 -15.30
CA SER A 25 11.43 25.30 -16.22
C SER A 25 11.88 23.99 -15.56
N THR A 26 11.66 22.88 -16.25
CA THR A 26 12.29 21.61 -15.90
C THR A 26 13.65 21.52 -16.60
N MET A 27 14.57 20.74 -16.02
CA MET A 27 15.83 20.42 -16.70
C MET A 27 15.53 19.75 -18.05
N GLU A 28 16.24 20.10 -19.12
CA GLU A 28 16.11 19.41 -20.40
C GLU A 28 16.58 17.95 -20.27
N LEU A 29 15.90 17.06 -21.01
CA LEU A 29 16.32 15.66 -21.06
C LEU A 29 17.59 15.53 -21.93
N PRO A 30 18.53 14.61 -21.55
CA PRO A 30 19.61 14.23 -22.43
C PRO A 30 19.11 13.71 -23.79
N ALA A 31 19.91 13.83 -24.84
CA ALA A 31 19.56 13.26 -26.14
C ALA A 31 19.35 11.74 -26.04
N ALA A 32 18.29 11.23 -26.64
CA ALA A 32 17.87 9.81 -26.57
C ALA A 32 17.82 9.25 -25.13
N ALA A 33 17.40 10.07 -24.18
CA ALA A 33 17.42 9.78 -22.75
C ALA A 33 16.74 8.46 -22.39
N VAL A 34 15.51 8.26 -22.89
CA VAL A 34 14.72 7.06 -22.62
C VAL A 34 15.35 5.81 -23.24
N ASP A 35 15.77 5.88 -24.51
CA ASP A 35 16.43 4.76 -25.21
C ASP A 35 17.72 4.33 -24.50
N ASN A 36 18.53 5.31 -24.07
CA ASN A 36 19.78 5.07 -23.35
C ASN A 36 19.53 4.45 -21.95
N ALA A 37 18.48 4.88 -21.28
CA ALA A 37 18.08 4.29 -19.99
C ALA A 37 17.57 2.85 -20.15
N VAL A 38 16.72 2.60 -21.15
CA VAL A 38 16.21 1.25 -21.47
C VAL A 38 17.34 0.29 -21.85
N ALA A 39 18.35 0.75 -22.59
CA ALA A 39 19.49 -0.08 -22.98
C ALA A 39 20.30 -0.60 -21.76
N LYS A 40 20.27 0.11 -20.62
CA LYS A 40 20.95 -0.27 -19.37
C LYS A 40 20.07 -1.15 -18.47
N LEU A 41 18.75 -1.15 -18.65
CA LEU A 41 17.78 -1.69 -17.69
C LEU A 41 17.95 -3.19 -17.43
N THR A 42 18.26 -3.99 -18.45
CA THR A 42 18.53 -5.43 -18.28
C THR A 42 19.70 -5.68 -17.34
N GLY A 43 20.82 -4.96 -17.51
CA GLY A 43 21.99 -5.10 -16.65
C GLY A 43 21.70 -4.66 -15.20
N ILE A 44 20.93 -3.59 -15.01
CA ILE A 44 20.53 -3.12 -13.67
C ILE A 44 19.65 -4.19 -12.97
N ALA A 45 18.67 -4.76 -13.68
CA ALA A 45 17.80 -5.79 -13.13
C ALA A 45 18.56 -7.04 -12.73
N GLU A 46 19.45 -7.54 -13.60
CA GLU A 46 20.29 -8.71 -13.32
C GLU A 46 21.24 -8.47 -12.14
N ASP A 47 21.84 -7.30 -12.04
CA ASP A 47 22.74 -6.93 -10.94
C ASP A 47 22.00 -6.81 -9.59
N LEU A 48 20.80 -6.21 -9.58
CA LEU A 48 19.96 -6.15 -8.39
C LEU A 48 19.49 -7.54 -7.94
N MET A 49 19.10 -8.41 -8.85
CA MET A 49 18.72 -9.79 -8.52
C MET A 49 19.91 -10.57 -7.95
N ASN A 50 21.08 -10.46 -8.56
CA ASN A 50 22.29 -11.16 -8.10
C ASN A 50 22.73 -10.68 -6.70
N SER A 51 22.60 -9.38 -6.42
CA SER A 51 22.99 -8.80 -5.13
C SER A 51 21.99 -9.05 -4.01
N SER A 52 20.69 -9.11 -4.33
CA SER A 52 19.62 -9.32 -3.34
C SER A 52 19.21 -10.78 -3.17
N GLY A 53 19.47 -11.62 -4.17
CA GLY A 53 19.07 -13.03 -4.20
C GLY A 53 17.56 -13.25 -4.41
N ILE A 54 16.79 -12.22 -4.81
CA ILE A 54 15.34 -12.36 -5.05
C ILE A 54 15.09 -13.38 -6.17
N PRO A 55 14.05 -14.26 -6.04
CA PRO A 55 13.83 -15.35 -6.98
C PRO A 55 13.39 -14.91 -8.36
N GLY A 56 12.50 -13.93 -8.45
CA GLY A 56 11.94 -13.49 -9.71
C GLY A 56 11.56 -12.02 -9.76
N MET A 57 11.66 -11.43 -10.94
CA MET A 57 11.33 -10.04 -11.22
C MET A 57 10.71 -9.90 -12.60
N ALA A 58 9.77 -8.97 -12.76
CA ALA A 58 9.31 -8.52 -14.08
C ALA A 58 9.33 -6.99 -14.14
N VAL A 59 9.67 -6.44 -15.31
CA VAL A 59 9.81 -4.99 -15.52
C VAL A 59 9.19 -4.59 -16.84
N ALA A 60 8.45 -3.47 -16.87
CA ALA A 60 7.99 -2.85 -18.11
C ALA A 60 8.21 -1.34 -18.12
N VAL A 61 8.47 -0.79 -19.30
CA VAL A 61 8.59 0.65 -19.57
C VAL A 61 7.65 1.05 -20.69
N VAL A 62 6.94 2.15 -20.48
CA VAL A 62 6.10 2.81 -21.49
C VAL A 62 6.65 4.18 -21.83
N HIS A 63 6.59 4.55 -23.11
CA HIS A 63 7.00 5.84 -23.63
C HIS A 63 6.25 6.14 -24.92
N GLU A 64 5.82 7.39 -25.12
CA GLU A 64 5.07 7.83 -26.31
C GLU A 64 3.88 6.92 -26.63
N GLY A 65 3.11 6.54 -25.59
CA GLY A 65 1.93 5.69 -25.72
C GLY A 65 2.20 4.23 -26.09
N LYS A 66 3.44 3.76 -25.95
CA LYS A 66 3.86 2.38 -26.33
C LYS A 66 4.64 1.72 -25.20
N THR A 67 4.46 0.41 -25.04
CA THR A 67 5.36 -0.42 -24.27
C THR A 67 6.64 -0.64 -25.08
N ILE A 68 7.75 -0.03 -24.63
CA ILE A 68 9.06 -0.10 -25.29
C ILE A 68 9.99 -1.15 -24.67
N TYR A 69 9.64 -1.63 -23.48
CA TYR A 69 10.36 -2.68 -22.78
C TYR A 69 9.38 -3.48 -21.92
N ALA A 70 9.45 -4.83 -21.97
CA ALA A 70 8.74 -5.71 -21.05
C ALA A 70 9.47 -7.04 -20.96
N LYS A 71 10.04 -7.38 -19.78
CA LYS A 71 10.89 -8.57 -19.59
C LYS A 71 10.73 -9.14 -18.19
N GLY A 72 10.77 -10.47 -18.10
CA GLY A 72 10.89 -11.23 -16.86
C GLY A 72 12.30 -11.72 -16.62
N PHE A 73 12.64 -11.97 -15.36
CA PHE A 73 13.92 -12.45 -14.88
C PHE A 73 13.70 -13.48 -13.78
N GLY A 74 14.57 -14.48 -13.66
CA GLY A 74 14.51 -15.50 -12.62
C GLY A 74 13.33 -16.45 -12.74
N VAL A 75 12.85 -16.95 -11.60
CA VAL A 75 11.87 -18.02 -11.52
C VAL A 75 10.60 -17.64 -10.76
N LYS A 76 9.49 -18.30 -11.08
CA LYS A 76 8.20 -18.11 -10.43
C LYS A 76 8.15 -18.78 -9.06
N ASP A 77 8.78 -19.92 -8.90
CA ASP A 77 8.85 -20.73 -7.68
C ASP A 77 10.20 -21.43 -7.58
N ILE A 78 10.93 -21.19 -6.49
CA ILE A 78 12.27 -21.81 -6.28
C ILE A 78 12.21 -23.30 -5.97
N ARG A 79 11.03 -23.87 -5.70
CA ARG A 79 10.84 -25.32 -5.47
C ARG A 79 10.78 -26.12 -6.76
N GLU A 80 10.48 -25.43 -7.86
CA GLU A 80 10.33 -26.05 -9.18
C GLU A 80 11.67 -26.03 -9.93
N ASP A 81 11.86 -26.99 -10.82
CA ASP A 81 13.03 -27.03 -11.68
C ASP A 81 13.14 -25.78 -12.58
N ASP A 82 14.37 -25.42 -12.94
CA ASP A 82 14.64 -24.30 -13.84
C ASP A 82 14.28 -24.64 -15.30
N THR A 83 12.97 -24.68 -15.56
CA THR A 83 12.38 -24.92 -16.87
C THR A 83 11.80 -23.64 -17.46
N LEU A 84 11.51 -23.63 -18.76
CA LEU A 84 10.85 -22.50 -19.41
C LEU A 84 9.50 -22.18 -18.77
N ASP A 85 8.78 -23.22 -18.29
CA ASP A 85 7.48 -23.05 -17.63
C ASP A 85 7.60 -22.40 -16.26
N ASN A 86 8.74 -22.53 -15.55
CA ASN A 86 9.01 -21.88 -14.28
C ASN A 86 9.68 -20.50 -14.42
N ARG A 87 10.09 -20.09 -15.61
CA ARG A 87 10.69 -18.78 -15.82
C ARG A 87 9.65 -17.67 -15.76
N VAL A 88 10.02 -16.58 -15.06
CA VAL A 88 9.25 -15.33 -15.09
C VAL A 88 9.33 -14.73 -16.50
N ASN A 89 8.20 -14.29 -17.01
CA ASN A 89 8.08 -13.56 -18.27
C ASN A 89 7.19 -12.31 -18.10
N ARG A 90 7.00 -11.53 -19.16
CA ARG A 90 6.21 -10.29 -19.12
C ARG A 90 4.73 -10.48 -18.74
N ASP A 91 4.21 -11.69 -18.99
CA ASP A 91 2.80 -12.05 -18.76
C ASP A 91 2.62 -12.83 -17.44
N THR A 92 3.70 -13.04 -16.67
CA THR A 92 3.63 -13.67 -15.34
C THR A 92 2.88 -12.74 -14.37
N VAL A 93 1.88 -13.31 -13.70
CA VAL A 93 1.04 -12.57 -12.75
C VAL A 93 1.67 -12.57 -11.36
N PHE A 94 1.76 -11.41 -10.77
CA PHE A 94 2.22 -11.16 -9.39
C PHE A 94 1.10 -10.54 -8.57
N GLN A 95 1.09 -10.75 -7.27
CA GLN A 95 0.38 -9.87 -6.37
C GLN A 95 1.08 -8.50 -6.36
N VAL A 96 0.32 -7.41 -6.54
CA VAL A 96 0.92 -6.07 -6.66
C VAL A 96 0.75 -5.24 -5.40
N ALA A 97 0.16 -5.83 -4.36
CA ALA A 97 -0.05 -5.21 -3.06
C ALA A 97 -0.61 -3.77 -3.20
N SER A 98 -0.01 -2.80 -2.54
CA SER A 98 -0.53 -1.42 -2.49
C SER A 98 -0.49 -0.64 -3.82
N LEU A 99 0.07 -1.17 -4.92
CA LEU A 99 -0.21 -0.60 -6.25
C LEU A 99 -1.71 -0.65 -6.58
N SER A 100 -2.45 -1.55 -5.92
CA SER A 100 -3.91 -1.62 -5.97
C SER A 100 -4.57 -0.27 -5.70
N LYS A 101 -4.01 0.57 -4.82
CA LYS A 101 -4.57 1.88 -4.47
C LYS A 101 -4.59 2.83 -5.66
N SER A 102 -3.52 2.85 -6.46
CA SER A 102 -3.45 3.69 -7.67
C SER A 102 -4.38 3.17 -8.78
N LEU A 103 -4.49 1.84 -8.91
CA LEU A 103 -5.47 1.21 -9.81
C LEU A 103 -6.89 1.55 -9.37
N SER A 104 -7.19 1.43 -8.08
CA SER A 104 -8.49 1.77 -7.50
C SER A 104 -8.85 3.24 -7.67
N ALA A 105 -7.88 4.15 -7.48
CA ALA A 105 -8.09 5.57 -7.78
C ALA A 105 -8.43 5.81 -9.25
N SER A 106 -7.85 5.02 -10.16
CA SER A 106 -8.18 5.08 -11.59
C SER A 106 -9.61 4.60 -11.87
N VAL A 107 -10.07 3.54 -11.15
CA VAL A 107 -11.49 3.09 -11.20
C VAL A 107 -12.43 4.21 -10.73
N VAL A 108 -12.13 4.82 -9.58
CA VAL A 108 -12.94 5.94 -9.04
C VAL A 108 -12.93 7.12 -10.00
N ALA A 109 -11.77 7.52 -10.53
CA ALA A 109 -11.68 8.61 -11.50
C ALA A 109 -12.55 8.37 -12.74
N ARG A 110 -12.59 7.15 -13.27
CA ARG A 110 -13.49 6.75 -14.37
C ARG A 110 -14.97 6.93 -13.99
N ARG A 111 -15.34 6.63 -12.74
CA ARG A 111 -16.72 6.82 -12.25
C ARG A 111 -17.04 8.29 -12.01
N VAL A 112 -16.08 9.09 -11.57
CA VAL A 112 -16.20 10.55 -11.48
C VAL A 112 -16.38 11.16 -12.86
N GLY A 113 -15.54 10.79 -13.82
CA GLY A 113 -15.67 11.25 -15.21
C GLY A 113 -17.00 10.88 -15.89
N ALA A 114 -17.62 9.77 -15.47
CA ALA A 114 -18.96 9.36 -15.91
C ALA A 114 -20.10 10.09 -15.16
N GLY A 115 -19.79 10.98 -14.20
CA GLY A 115 -20.77 11.74 -13.41
C GLY A 115 -21.61 10.91 -12.44
N SER A 116 -21.16 9.70 -12.09
CA SER A 116 -21.92 8.79 -11.24
C SER A 116 -21.58 8.89 -9.76
N ILE A 117 -20.44 9.47 -9.43
CA ILE A 117 -19.96 9.81 -8.10
C ILE A 117 -19.01 11.00 -8.20
N ASP A 118 -18.62 11.59 -7.06
CA ASP A 118 -17.62 12.65 -6.97
C ASP A 118 -16.62 12.30 -5.87
N TRP A 119 -15.37 12.79 -5.98
CA TRP A 119 -14.37 12.66 -4.90
C TRP A 119 -14.85 13.25 -3.57
N ASP A 120 -15.69 14.30 -3.64
CA ASP A 120 -16.30 14.95 -2.46
C ASP A 120 -17.60 14.28 -1.98
N THR A 121 -17.99 13.14 -2.55
CA THR A 121 -19.17 12.40 -2.10
C THR A 121 -18.96 11.87 -0.67
N PRO A 122 -19.80 12.24 0.32
CA PRO A 122 -19.75 11.69 1.67
C PRO A 122 -20.06 10.19 1.67
N LEU A 123 -19.26 9.39 2.40
CA LEU A 123 -19.41 7.93 2.45
C LEU A 123 -20.81 7.51 2.90
N VAL A 124 -21.34 8.15 3.95
CA VAL A 124 -22.65 7.83 4.52
C VAL A 124 -23.81 8.00 3.53
N SER A 125 -23.62 8.78 2.45
CA SER A 125 -24.63 8.90 1.39
C SER A 125 -24.79 7.63 0.54
N LYS A 126 -23.80 6.74 0.57
CA LYS A 126 -23.76 5.47 -0.18
C LYS A 126 -23.68 4.25 0.73
N LEU A 127 -23.13 4.41 1.93
CA LEU A 127 -23.03 3.40 2.98
C LEU A 127 -23.68 3.95 4.26
N PRO A 128 -25.02 3.86 4.41
CA PRO A 128 -25.73 4.48 5.54
C PRO A 128 -25.32 3.97 6.91
N ASP A 129 -24.82 2.73 6.99
CA ASP A 129 -24.37 2.10 8.24
C ASP A 129 -22.90 2.37 8.58
N PHE A 130 -22.17 3.01 7.67
CA PHE A 130 -20.76 3.39 7.91
C PHE A 130 -20.67 4.45 9.01
N ALA A 131 -19.74 4.25 9.94
CA ALA A 131 -19.46 5.23 10.98
C ALA A 131 -17.98 5.20 11.39
N LEU A 132 -17.49 6.34 11.83
CA LEU A 132 -16.25 6.54 12.58
C LEU A 132 -16.59 6.93 14.02
N ALA A 133 -15.59 6.98 14.90
CA ALA A 133 -15.80 7.30 16.32
C ALA A 133 -16.48 8.68 16.55
N ASP A 134 -16.20 9.66 15.69
CA ASP A 134 -16.81 10.99 15.75
C ASP A 134 -17.97 11.08 14.73
N PRO A 135 -19.24 11.30 15.18
CA PRO A 135 -20.38 11.45 14.28
C PRO A 135 -20.26 12.65 13.32
N ALA A 136 -19.57 13.72 13.71
CA ALA A 136 -19.37 14.87 12.83
C ALA A 136 -18.40 14.53 11.70
N VAL A 137 -17.30 13.82 12.00
CA VAL A 137 -16.37 13.31 10.98
C VAL A 137 -17.09 12.30 10.08
N THR A 138 -17.87 11.38 10.66
CA THR A 138 -18.68 10.40 9.91
C THR A 138 -19.55 11.07 8.86
N ALA A 139 -20.23 12.16 9.22
CA ALA A 139 -21.11 12.89 8.30
C ALA A 139 -20.38 13.62 7.16
N MET A 140 -19.09 13.96 7.37
CA MET A 140 -18.32 14.82 6.46
C MET A 140 -17.28 14.08 5.64
N VAL A 141 -16.83 12.89 6.09
CA VAL A 141 -15.74 12.16 5.43
C VAL A 141 -16.16 11.72 4.03
N THR A 142 -15.31 12.01 3.04
CA THR A 142 -15.60 11.80 1.62
C THR A 142 -14.77 10.66 1.04
N VAL A 143 -15.12 10.22 -0.16
CA VAL A 143 -14.32 9.28 -0.97
C VAL A 143 -12.88 9.77 -1.09
N GLY A 144 -12.68 11.05 -1.44
CA GLY A 144 -11.34 11.63 -1.57
C GLY A 144 -10.58 11.71 -0.25
N ASP A 145 -11.24 11.97 0.89
CA ASP A 145 -10.57 11.98 2.20
C ASP A 145 -9.97 10.62 2.55
N MET A 146 -10.68 9.54 2.25
CA MET A 146 -10.21 8.18 2.48
C MET A 146 -9.08 7.80 1.51
N PHE A 147 -9.22 8.12 0.22
CA PHE A 147 -8.16 7.87 -0.78
C PHE A 147 -6.92 8.71 -0.55
N ALA A 148 -7.02 9.86 0.13
CA ALA A 148 -5.89 10.69 0.54
C ALA A 148 -5.32 10.32 1.90
N HIS A 149 -5.88 9.32 2.59
CA HIS A 149 -5.45 8.94 3.95
C HIS A 149 -5.49 10.09 4.96
N ARG A 150 -6.53 10.94 4.89
CA ARG A 150 -6.74 12.10 5.77
C ARG A 150 -8.07 12.07 6.54
N SER A 151 -8.62 10.87 6.72
CA SER A 151 -9.89 10.65 7.41
C SER A 151 -9.82 10.85 8.93
N GLY A 152 -8.61 10.84 9.50
CA GLY A 152 -8.37 10.82 10.95
C GLY A 152 -8.29 9.41 11.54
N LEU A 153 -8.56 8.34 10.79
CA LEU A 153 -8.27 6.98 11.25
C LEU A 153 -6.78 6.83 11.58
N PRO A 154 -6.41 6.04 12.60
CA PRO A 154 -5.01 5.75 12.89
C PRO A 154 -4.35 4.96 11.75
N ASP A 155 -3.03 5.02 11.71
CA ASP A 155 -2.23 4.29 10.72
C ASP A 155 -2.53 2.79 10.78
N HIS A 156 -2.70 2.15 9.61
CA HIS A 156 -3.01 0.72 9.50
C HIS A 156 -4.29 0.23 10.22
N ALA A 157 -5.25 1.13 10.47
CA ALA A 157 -6.53 0.82 11.12
C ALA A 157 -7.22 -0.40 10.52
N GLY A 158 -7.41 -1.47 11.32
CA GLY A 158 -8.11 -2.70 10.94
C GLY A 158 -7.23 -3.81 10.33
N ASP A 159 -5.97 -3.55 9.98
CA ASP A 159 -5.12 -4.53 9.29
C ASP A 159 -4.92 -5.82 10.10
N LEU A 160 -4.77 -5.72 11.42
CA LEU A 160 -4.62 -6.91 12.28
C LEU A 160 -5.91 -7.73 12.40
N LEU A 161 -7.09 -7.15 12.15
CA LEU A 161 -8.34 -7.91 12.08
C LEU A 161 -8.36 -8.81 10.84
N GLU A 162 -7.83 -8.35 9.71
CA GLU A 162 -7.65 -9.17 8.50
C GLU A 162 -6.74 -10.37 8.77
N ASP A 163 -5.60 -10.18 9.45
CA ASP A 163 -4.67 -11.26 9.83
C ASP A 163 -5.34 -12.34 10.68
N LEU A 164 -6.33 -11.96 11.50
CA LEU A 164 -7.14 -12.88 12.29
C LEU A 164 -8.23 -13.63 11.48
N GLY A 165 -8.42 -13.27 10.20
CA GLY A 165 -9.39 -13.90 9.28
C GLY A 165 -10.76 -13.26 9.27
N TYR A 166 -10.92 -12.02 9.76
CA TYR A 166 -12.18 -11.30 9.66
C TYR A 166 -12.41 -10.80 8.24
N ASP A 167 -13.66 -10.87 7.80
CA ASP A 167 -14.08 -10.38 6.49
C ASP A 167 -14.14 -8.85 6.42
N ARG A 168 -14.23 -8.33 5.19
CA ARG A 168 -14.36 -6.89 4.90
C ARG A 168 -15.45 -6.20 5.72
N GLY A 169 -16.62 -6.80 5.78
CA GLY A 169 -17.79 -6.23 6.47
C GLY A 169 -17.52 -6.05 7.97
N TYR A 170 -16.97 -7.07 8.62
CA TYR A 170 -16.60 -7.00 10.03
C TYR A 170 -15.56 -5.90 10.27
N VAL A 171 -14.45 -5.89 9.52
CA VAL A 171 -13.39 -4.90 9.72
C VAL A 171 -13.93 -3.47 9.53
N LEU A 172 -14.68 -3.21 8.46
CA LEU A 172 -15.29 -1.89 8.24
C LEU A 172 -16.23 -1.47 9.37
N SER A 173 -16.96 -2.42 9.97
CA SER A 173 -17.86 -2.15 11.11
C SER A 173 -17.10 -1.74 12.38
N LYS A 174 -15.82 -2.16 12.51
CA LYS A 174 -14.96 -1.90 13.67
C LYS A 174 -14.19 -0.58 13.60
N LEU A 175 -14.11 0.06 12.45
CA LEU A 175 -13.44 1.35 12.31
C LEU A 175 -14.02 2.44 13.24
N ARG A 176 -15.30 2.34 13.59
CA ARG A 176 -15.98 3.25 14.55
C ARG A 176 -15.49 3.16 15.98
N GLU A 177 -14.77 2.10 16.33
CA GLU A 177 -14.25 1.86 17.68
C GLU A 177 -12.86 2.45 17.90
N LEU A 178 -12.20 2.89 16.81
CA LEU A 178 -10.85 3.42 16.84
C LEU A 178 -10.87 4.94 17.10
N PRO A 179 -9.93 5.46 17.91
CA PRO A 179 -9.81 6.90 18.12
C PRO A 179 -9.43 7.57 16.80
N LEU A 180 -9.83 8.84 16.64
CA LEU A 180 -9.47 9.63 15.46
C LEU A 180 -8.39 10.65 15.80
N ASP A 181 -7.42 10.76 14.87
CA ASP A 181 -6.49 11.88 14.77
C ASP A 181 -7.13 13.10 14.08
N GLY A 182 -6.32 14.09 13.72
CA GLY A 182 -6.79 15.32 13.06
C GLY A 182 -7.41 15.09 11.68
N PHE A 183 -8.74 15.11 11.59
CA PHE A 183 -9.47 15.03 10.34
C PHE A 183 -8.99 16.08 9.32
N ARG A 184 -8.60 15.66 8.12
CA ARG A 184 -8.05 16.48 7.01
C ARG A 184 -6.74 17.21 7.32
N THR A 185 -6.16 17.04 8.50
CA THR A 185 -4.94 17.75 8.92
C THR A 185 -3.76 16.82 9.22
N SER A 186 -4.03 15.52 9.43
CA SER A 186 -3.05 14.45 9.60
C SER A 186 -3.12 13.47 8.42
N TYR A 187 -1.98 12.92 8.06
CA TYR A 187 -1.86 11.78 7.16
C TYR A 187 -1.62 10.52 7.99
N ALA A 188 -2.46 9.52 7.80
CA ALA A 188 -2.29 8.19 8.36
C ALA A 188 -2.74 7.15 7.34
N TYR A 189 -1.81 6.29 6.92
CA TYR A 189 -2.03 5.33 5.84
C TYR A 189 -3.00 4.23 6.28
N THR A 190 -4.15 4.08 5.59
CA THR A 190 -5.18 3.10 5.98
C THR A 190 -5.66 2.28 4.80
N ASN A 191 -5.50 0.96 4.86
CA ASN A 191 -6.02 0.05 3.86
C ASN A 191 -7.55 0.00 3.91
N PHE A 192 -8.13 -0.17 5.10
CA PHE A 192 -9.57 -0.27 5.28
C PHE A 192 -10.31 1.07 5.17
N GLY A 193 -9.63 2.21 5.41
CA GLY A 193 -10.19 3.51 5.08
C GLY A 193 -10.44 3.66 3.57
N LEU A 194 -9.43 3.36 2.75
CA LEU A 194 -9.56 3.37 1.29
C LEU A 194 -10.60 2.33 0.82
N THR A 195 -10.59 1.13 1.42
CA THR A 195 -11.56 0.06 1.10
C THR A 195 -12.99 0.51 1.37
N ALA A 196 -13.27 1.23 2.47
CA ALA A 196 -14.59 1.79 2.77
C ALA A 196 -15.05 2.77 1.66
N ALA A 197 -14.14 3.62 1.17
CA ALA A 197 -14.46 4.52 0.07
C ALA A 197 -14.73 3.77 -1.25
N ALA A 198 -13.95 2.74 -1.55
CA ALA A 198 -14.17 1.88 -2.71
C ALA A 198 -15.53 1.16 -2.64
N GLU A 199 -15.92 0.67 -1.46
CA GLU A 199 -17.26 0.07 -1.23
C GLU A 199 -18.37 1.11 -1.44
N ALA A 200 -18.19 2.37 -1.03
CA ALA A 200 -19.14 3.42 -1.32
C ALA A 200 -19.32 3.67 -2.83
N VAL A 201 -18.23 3.61 -3.60
CA VAL A 201 -18.25 3.74 -5.06
C VAL A 201 -18.94 2.52 -5.71
N ALA A 202 -18.64 1.33 -5.23
CA ALA A 202 -19.24 0.08 -5.68
C ALA A 202 -20.76 0.04 -5.40
N ALA A 203 -21.17 0.45 -4.20
CA ALA A 203 -22.57 0.59 -3.82
C ALA A 203 -23.32 1.59 -4.71
N ALA A 204 -22.71 2.73 -5.05
CA ALA A 204 -23.28 3.70 -5.99
C ALA A 204 -23.44 3.12 -7.41
N ALA A 205 -22.63 2.13 -7.78
CA ALA A 205 -22.72 1.44 -9.07
C ALA A 205 -23.64 0.21 -9.02
N GLY A 206 -24.08 -0.23 -7.84
CA GLY A 206 -24.90 -1.45 -7.65
C GLY A 206 -24.14 -2.74 -8.03
N LYS A 207 -22.82 -2.78 -7.82
CA LYS A 207 -21.92 -3.90 -8.16
C LYS A 207 -21.01 -4.20 -6.99
N SER A 208 -20.34 -5.39 -6.99
CA SER A 208 -19.19 -5.58 -6.14
C SER A 208 -18.02 -4.71 -6.63
N TRP A 209 -17.07 -4.43 -5.75
CA TRP A 209 -15.86 -3.68 -6.13
C TRP A 209 -15.08 -4.36 -7.25
N GLU A 210 -14.88 -5.65 -7.13
CA GLU A 210 -14.13 -6.47 -8.07
C GLU A 210 -14.75 -6.44 -9.48
N GLN A 211 -16.08 -6.58 -9.55
CA GLN A 211 -16.80 -6.47 -10.82
C GLN A 211 -16.75 -5.05 -11.38
N LEU A 212 -16.81 -4.04 -10.53
CA LEU A 212 -16.69 -2.65 -10.97
C LEU A 212 -15.32 -2.36 -11.56
N ALA A 213 -14.25 -2.86 -10.93
CA ALA A 213 -12.88 -2.69 -11.40
C ALA A 213 -12.67 -3.39 -12.77
N ASP A 214 -13.19 -4.60 -12.92
CA ASP A 214 -13.19 -5.31 -14.22
C ASP A 214 -13.84 -4.46 -15.30
N ASP A 215 -15.10 -4.04 -15.09
CA ASP A 215 -15.92 -3.37 -16.10
C ASP A 215 -15.39 -1.98 -16.52
N VAL A 216 -14.79 -1.21 -15.59
CA VAL A 216 -14.45 0.19 -15.88
C VAL A 216 -12.96 0.43 -16.11
N LEU A 217 -12.11 -0.51 -15.70
CA LEU A 217 -10.66 -0.33 -15.85
C LEU A 217 -10.01 -1.51 -16.58
N TYR A 218 -10.15 -2.75 -16.08
CA TYR A 218 -9.33 -3.85 -16.57
C TYR A 218 -9.74 -4.28 -17.99
N GLU A 219 -11.02 -4.54 -18.23
CA GLU A 219 -11.52 -4.91 -19.55
C GLU A 219 -11.31 -3.80 -20.61
N PRO A 220 -11.69 -2.52 -20.34
CA PRO A 220 -11.48 -1.44 -21.30
C PRO A 220 -10.02 -1.19 -21.68
N LEU A 221 -9.07 -1.46 -20.78
CA LEU A 221 -7.64 -1.32 -21.05
C LEU A 221 -7.00 -2.60 -21.60
N GLY A 222 -7.76 -3.70 -21.75
CA GLY A 222 -7.24 -4.99 -22.19
C GLY A 222 -6.30 -5.65 -21.19
N MET A 223 -6.48 -5.40 -19.90
CA MET A 223 -5.67 -5.97 -18.80
C MET A 223 -6.20 -7.36 -18.43
N THR A 224 -6.07 -8.32 -19.33
CA THR A 224 -6.73 -9.64 -19.27
C THR A 224 -6.15 -10.58 -18.21
N SER A 225 -4.99 -10.26 -17.69
CA SER A 225 -4.31 -11.00 -16.62
C SER A 225 -4.47 -10.36 -15.24
N THR A 226 -5.19 -9.21 -15.16
CA THR A 226 -5.40 -8.46 -13.93
C THR A 226 -6.70 -8.87 -13.25
N SER A 227 -6.69 -9.01 -11.94
CA SER A 227 -7.88 -9.27 -11.13
C SER A 227 -7.75 -8.68 -9.74
N SER A 228 -8.91 -8.32 -9.14
CA SER A 228 -9.04 -7.93 -7.74
C SER A 228 -9.59 -9.08 -6.86
N ARG A 229 -9.44 -10.33 -7.29
CA ARG A 229 -9.86 -11.53 -6.55
C ARG A 229 -8.66 -12.46 -6.36
N PHE A 230 -8.45 -12.89 -5.12
CA PHE A 230 -7.36 -13.82 -4.81
C PHE A 230 -7.50 -15.16 -5.52
N THR A 231 -8.73 -15.69 -5.61
CA THR A 231 -9.02 -16.95 -6.32
C THR A 231 -8.61 -16.93 -7.80
N ASP A 232 -8.71 -15.78 -8.47
CA ASP A 232 -8.27 -15.65 -9.87
C ASP A 232 -6.74 -15.74 -9.97
N TYR A 233 -6.02 -15.14 -9.01
CA TYR A 233 -4.56 -15.29 -8.93
C TYR A 233 -4.15 -16.73 -8.65
N GLU A 234 -4.79 -17.41 -7.68
CA GLU A 234 -4.48 -18.80 -7.34
C GLU A 234 -4.67 -19.77 -8.51
N ASN A 235 -5.68 -19.54 -9.34
CA ASN A 235 -6.01 -20.41 -10.47
C ASN A 235 -5.16 -20.13 -11.72
N ARG A 236 -4.29 -19.12 -11.72
CA ARG A 236 -3.42 -18.86 -12.89
C ARG A 236 -2.22 -19.78 -12.90
N SER A 237 -2.00 -20.44 -14.02
CA SER A 237 -0.82 -21.30 -14.25
C SER A 237 0.47 -20.46 -14.39
N ASN A 238 0.39 -19.26 -14.99
CA ASN A 238 1.53 -18.36 -15.11
C ASN A 238 1.53 -17.29 -14.01
N ARG A 239 1.65 -17.71 -12.75
CA ARG A 239 1.78 -16.82 -11.58
C ARG A 239 3.11 -17.01 -10.87
N ALA A 240 3.61 -15.95 -10.29
CA ALA A 240 4.76 -15.98 -9.40
C ALA A 240 4.30 -16.24 -7.95
N VAL A 241 4.89 -17.22 -7.29
CA VAL A 241 4.64 -17.55 -5.89
C VAL A 241 5.42 -16.59 -4.99
N GLY A 242 4.82 -16.10 -3.91
CA GLY A 242 5.50 -15.26 -2.92
C GLY A 242 6.56 -16.03 -2.13
N HIS A 243 7.72 -15.40 -1.90
CA HIS A 243 8.83 -15.98 -1.15
C HIS A 243 9.16 -15.10 0.05
N LEU A 244 8.94 -15.66 1.24
CA LEU A 244 9.28 -15.01 2.51
C LEU A 244 10.79 -15.16 2.78
N ARG A 245 11.43 -14.10 3.28
CA ARG A 245 12.83 -14.15 3.71
C ARG A 245 12.96 -14.64 5.15
N ILE A 246 13.58 -15.80 5.33
CA ILE A 246 13.84 -16.41 6.64
C ILE A 246 15.34 -16.73 6.71
N ASP A 247 16.02 -16.27 7.75
CA ASP A 247 17.47 -16.51 7.95
C ASP A 247 18.30 -16.21 6.69
N ASN A 248 18.00 -15.08 6.01
CA ASN A 248 18.61 -14.65 4.74
C ASN A 248 18.42 -15.61 3.56
N ARG A 249 17.38 -16.43 3.59
CA ARG A 249 16.97 -17.31 2.48
C ARG A 249 15.53 -17.04 2.12
N TYR A 250 15.22 -17.16 0.84
CA TYR A 250 13.85 -17.05 0.35
C TYR A 250 13.19 -18.43 0.36
N GLU A 251 11.98 -18.50 0.94
CA GLU A 251 11.18 -19.72 1.02
C GLU A 251 9.72 -19.41 0.73
N PRO A 252 9.05 -20.13 -0.17
CA PRO A 252 7.61 -19.99 -0.35
C PRO A 252 6.89 -20.68 0.82
N ARG A 253 6.22 -19.88 1.65
CA ARG A 253 5.54 -20.35 2.87
C ARG A 253 4.03 -20.14 2.79
N LEU A 254 3.63 -18.90 2.73
CA LEU A 254 2.24 -18.46 2.75
C LEU A 254 1.96 -17.56 1.55
N GLN A 255 0.71 -17.53 1.11
CA GLN A 255 0.21 -16.58 0.13
C GLN A 255 -0.80 -15.69 0.85
N ARG A 256 -0.72 -14.38 0.70
CA ARG A 256 -1.69 -13.48 1.30
C ARG A 256 -2.98 -13.46 0.49
N ASP A 257 -4.10 -13.84 1.11
CA ASP A 257 -5.44 -13.52 0.63
C ASP A 257 -5.81 -12.12 1.14
N ALA A 258 -5.76 -11.12 0.26
CA ALA A 258 -6.09 -9.73 0.59
C ALA A 258 -7.50 -9.33 0.09
N ASP A 259 -8.39 -10.29 -0.16
CA ASP A 259 -9.78 -10.01 -0.58
C ASP A 259 -10.55 -9.12 0.41
N PRO A 260 -10.34 -9.20 1.75
CA PRO A 260 -10.97 -8.25 2.68
C PRO A 260 -10.64 -6.79 2.39
N GLN A 261 -9.45 -6.49 1.91
CA GLN A 261 -9.01 -5.16 1.50
C GLN A 261 -8.66 -5.08 0.00
N SER A 262 -9.34 -5.85 -0.86
CA SER A 262 -8.95 -5.96 -2.28
C SER A 262 -8.79 -4.61 -3.01
N PRO A 263 -9.58 -3.55 -2.71
CA PRO A 263 -9.36 -2.22 -3.28
C PRO A 263 -8.01 -1.61 -2.92
N ALA A 264 -7.47 -1.92 -1.75
CA ALA A 264 -6.23 -1.35 -1.22
C ALA A 264 -5.00 -2.21 -1.48
N GLY A 265 -5.15 -3.54 -1.58
CA GLY A 265 -4.02 -4.46 -1.63
C GLY A 265 -4.22 -5.71 -2.50
N GLY A 266 -5.46 -6.08 -2.87
CA GLY A 266 -5.76 -7.40 -3.42
C GLY A 266 -5.61 -7.55 -4.93
N VAL A 267 -5.10 -6.56 -5.65
CA VAL A 267 -4.89 -6.71 -7.10
C VAL A 267 -3.70 -7.63 -7.39
N SER A 268 -3.90 -8.52 -8.34
CA SER A 268 -2.85 -9.28 -9.02
C SER A 268 -2.79 -8.89 -10.49
N SER A 269 -1.58 -8.75 -11.05
CA SER A 269 -1.40 -8.29 -12.42
C SER A 269 -0.05 -8.73 -13.01
N SER A 270 0.11 -8.58 -14.32
CA SER A 270 1.37 -8.72 -15.05
C SER A 270 1.95 -7.36 -15.41
N VAL A 271 3.26 -7.28 -15.67
CA VAL A 271 3.85 -6.02 -16.17
C VAL A 271 3.36 -5.64 -17.56
N ALA A 272 2.89 -6.62 -18.37
CA ALA A 272 2.27 -6.34 -19.65
C ALA A 272 0.95 -5.58 -19.48
N ASP A 273 0.09 -6.00 -18.55
CA ASP A 273 -1.17 -5.33 -18.25
C ASP A 273 -0.93 -3.96 -17.57
N LEU A 274 -0.01 -3.90 -16.62
CA LEU A 274 0.33 -2.63 -15.96
C LEU A 274 0.91 -1.59 -16.93
N ALA A 275 1.56 -2.02 -18.01
CA ALA A 275 2.00 -1.11 -19.06
C ALA A 275 0.81 -0.45 -19.80
N HIS A 276 -0.32 -1.14 -19.98
CA HIS A 276 -1.54 -0.54 -20.51
C HIS A 276 -2.08 0.53 -19.55
N TRP A 277 -2.11 0.23 -18.24
CA TRP A 277 -2.52 1.19 -17.24
C TRP A 277 -1.59 2.40 -17.15
N LEU A 278 -0.25 2.22 -17.17
CA LEU A 278 0.71 3.33 -17.19
C LEU A 278 0.54 4.22 -18.43
N THR A 279 0.24 3.62 -19.58
CA THR A 279 -0.07 4.36 -20.82
C THR A 279 -1.31 5.24 -20.62
N MET A 280 -2.35 4.73 -19.97
CA MET A 280 -3.54 5.52 -19.62
C MET A 280 -3.21 6.66 -18.65
N ILE A 281 -2.39 6.41 -17.61
CA ILE A 281 -1.97 7.48 -16.66
C ILE A 281 -1.23 8.60 -17.39
N LEU A 282 -0.32 8.28 -18.31
CA LEU A 282 0.39 9.28 -19.11
C LEU A 282 -0.55 10.08 -20.03
N ALA A 283 -1.51 9.43 -20.66
CA ALA A 283 -2.44 10.05 -21.60
C ALA A 283 -3.54 10.86 -20.90
N GLU A 284 -4.08 10.36 -19.78
CA GLU A 284 -5.28 10.90 -19.14
C GLU A 284 -5.02 11.60 -17.79
N GLY A 285 -3.79 11.60 -17.26
CA GLY A 285 -3.47 12.17 -15.94
C GLY A 285 -3.84 13.65 -15.79
N GLY A 286 -3.93 14.40 -16.89
CA GLY A 286 -4.39 15.78 -16.91
C GLY A 286 -5.90 15.98 -17.07
N SER A 287 -6.70 14.90 -17.18
CA SER A 287 -8.17 14.99 -17.27
C SER A 287 -8.79 15.51 -15.98
N GLU A 288 -9.92 16.18 -16.07
CA GLU A 288 -10.63 16.73 -14.91
C GLU A 288 -10.93 15.65 -13.84
N ALA A 289 -11.21 14.43 -14.26
CA ALA A 289 -11.54 13.31 -13.37
C ALA A 289 -10.32 12.70 -12.66
N LEU A 290 -9.17 12.58 -13.35
CA LEU A 290 -7.97 11.92 -12.81
C LEU A 290 -6.99 12.92 -12.19
N LEU A 291 -6.98 14.17 -12.62
CA LEU A 291 -6.07 15.19 -12.11
C LEU A 291 -6.08 15.33 -10.57
N PRO A 292 -7.25 15.29 -9.87
CA PRO A 292 -7.26 15.32 -8.41
C PRO A 292 -6.50 14.16 -7.75
N ALA A 293 -6.49 12.98 -8.39
CA ALA A 293 -5.80 11.82 -7.87
C ALA A 293 -4.26 11.94 -7.98
N VAL A 294 -3.78 12.60 -9.02
CA VAL A 294 -2.35 12.75 -9.33
C VAL A 294 -1.77 14.11 -8.92
N THR A 295 -2.49 14.87 -8.11
CA THR A 295 -2.04 16.15 -7.52
C THR A 295 -2.06 16.08 -6.00
N PRO A 296 -1.21 16.89 -5.29
CA PRO A 296 -1.15 16.87 -3.84
C PRO A 296 -2.49 17.16 -3.17
N GLN A 297 -2.94 16.26 -2.30
CA GLN A 297 -4.15 16.38 -1.48
C GLN A 297 -3.81 16.56 0.00
N ILE A 298 -2.65 16.02 0.42
CA ILE A 298 -2.14 16.14 1.80
C ILE A 298 -0.61 16.05 1.79
N VAL A 299 0.01 16.62 2.83
CA VAL A 299 1.44 16.40 3.13
C VAL A 299 1.58 15.05 3.83
N SER A 300 2.16 14.06 3.14
CA SER A 300 2.37 12.72 3.67
C SER A 300 3.66 12.60 4.50
N ARG A 301 4.68 13.41 4.20
CA ARG A 301 5.93 13.48 4.96
C ARG A 301 6.34 14.94 5.16
N ARG A 302 6.32 15.39 6.40
CA ARG A 302 6.79 16.73 6.76
C ARG A 302 8.32 16.74 6.81
N PRO A 303 8.98 17.77 6.26
CA PRO A 303 10.42 17.94 6.44
C PRO A 303 10.75 18.08 7.93
N THR A 304 11.79 17.41 8.38
CA THR A 304 12.33 17.55 9.75
C THR A 304 13.40 18.66 9.83
N GLU A 305 13.88 19.12 8.67
CA GLU A 305 14.82 20.24 8.54
C GLU A 305 14.56 21.03 7.25
N PRO A 306 14.96 22.32 7.17
CA PRO A 306 14.65 23.18 6.01
C PRO A 306 15.17 22.70 4.67
N ALA A 307 16.25 21.91 4.64
CA ALA A 307 16.83 21.38 3.42
C ALA A 307 16.06 20.19 2.83
N MET A 308 15.21 19.54 3.63
CA MET A 308 14.43 18.38 3.18
C MET A 308 13.20 18.80 2.39
N ARG A 309 12.85 17.99 1.38
CA ARG A 309 11.60 18.14 0.63
C ARG A 309 10.44 17.49 1.37
N ALA A 310 9.26 18.13 1.31
CA ALA A 310 8.01 17.50 1.75
C ALA A 310 7.65 16.34 0.82
N GLY A 311 7.04 15.29 1.37
CA GLY A 311 6.30 14.29 0.62
C GLY A 311 4.82 14.68 0.54
N PHE A 312 4.18 14.35 -0.58
CA PHE A 312 2.75 14.60 -0.78
C PHE A 312 2.07 13.32 -1.23
N TYR A 313 0.79 13.23 -0.93
CA TYR A 313 -0.08 12.15 -1.40
C TYR A 313 -1.31 12.75 -2.10
N GLY A 314 -1.68 12.16 -3.23
CA GLY A 314 -2.90 12.44 -3.97
C GLY A 314 -4.03 11.52 -3.52
N TYR A 315 -4.86 11.06 -4.44
CA TYR A 315 -5.79 9.98 -4.18
C TYR A 315 -5.19 8.66 -4.69
N GLY A 316 -4.56 7.90 -3.80
CA GLY A 316 -3.90 6.63 -4.14
C GLY A 316 -2.56 6.76 -4.89
N PHE A 317 -1.94 7.92 -4.91
CA PHE A 317 -0.63 8.17 -5.55
C PHE A 317 0.29 8.97 -4.64
N ASN A 318 1.54 8.57 -4.53
CA ASN A 318 2.59 9.47 -4.08
C ASN A 318 2.83 10.52 -5.17
N VAL A 319 2.88 11.79 -4.77
CA VAL A 319 3.14 12.93 -5.65
C VAL A 319 4.40 13.63 -5.17
N GLY A 320 5.45 13.57 -5.96
CA GLY A 320 6.75 14.13 -5.61
C GLY A 320 7.27 15.12 -6.64
N THR A 321 8.39 15.75 -6.31
CA THR A 321 9.19 16.56 -7.23
C THR A 321 10.61 16.05 -7.25
N THR A 322 11.11 15.66 -8.42
CA THR A 322 12.47 15.17 -8.60
C THR A 322 13.51 16.28 -8.49
N SER A 323 14.80 15.92 -8.44
CA SER A 323 15.90 16.88 -8.46
C SER A 323 16.02 17.63 -9.81
N ALA A 324 15.41 17.10 -10.88
CA ALA A 324 15.26 17.80 -12.16
C ALA A 324 14.03 18.72 -12.23
N ALA A 325 13.37 19.00 -11.10
CA ALA A 325 12.15 19.79 -10.98
C ALA A 325 10.94 19.21 -11.75
N ARG A 326 10.90 17.87 -11.96
CA ARG A 326 9.77 17.19 -12.60
C ARG A 326 8.81 16.66 -11.55
N THR A 327 7.51 16.72 -11.85
CA THR A 327 6.53 15.94 -11.09
C THR A 327 6.82 14.45 -11.30
N GLN A 328 6.81 13.70 -10.21
CA GLN A 328 6.90 12.25 -10.19
C GLN A 328 5.66 11.69 -9.50
N LEU A 329 5.00 10.76 -10.17
CA LEU A 329 3.95 9.93 -9.59
C LEU A 329 4.52 8.55 -9.30
N SER A 330 4.21 7.99 -8.14
CA SER A 330 4.68 6.65 -7.77
C SER A 330 3.77 6.00 -6.75
N HIS A 331 3.93 4.71 -6.58
CA HIS A 331 3.48 3.97 -5.40
C HIS A 331 4.32 2.71 -5.26
N SER A 332 4.58 2.30 -4.00
CA SER A 332 5.14 1.00 -3.68
C SER A 332 4.04 0.04 -3.26
N GLY A 333 4.24 -1.24 -3.53
CA GLY A 333 3.44 -2.33 -3.02
C GLY A 333 4.33 -3.29 -2.25
N ALA A 334 3.89 -3.69 -1.06
CA ALA A 334 4.64 -4.57 -0.20
C ALA A 334 3.70 -5.56 0.49
N PHE A 335 4.00 -6.85 0.35
CA PHE A 335 3.50 -7.91 1.19
C PHE A 335 4.70 -8.62 1.80
N GLU A 336 4.76 -8.62 3.13
CA GLU A 336 5.82 -9.30 3.89
C GLU A 336 5.92 -10.77 3.49
N LEU A 337 4.78 -11.38 3.20
CA LEU A 337 4.68 -12.77 2.77
C LEU A 337 5.22 -13.05 1.36
N GLY A 338 5.78 -12.05 0.67
CA GLY A 338 6.59 -12.29 -0.51
C GLY A 338 6.12 -11.62 -1.79
N ALA A 339 5.70 -10.37 -1.74
CA ALA A 339 5.49 -9.57 -2.95
C ALA A 339 5.97 -8.14 -2.76
N ALA A 340 6.74 -7.63 -3.72
CA ALA A 340 7.11 -6.23 -3.75
C ALA A 340 6.93 -5.65 -5.16
N ALA A 341 6.47 -4.42 -5.24
CA ALA A 341 6.16 -3.74 -6.48
C ALA A 341 6.42 -2.25 -6.37
N ASN A 342 6.84 -1.62 -7.45
CA ASN A 342 6.94 -0.18 -7.53
C ASN A 342 6.69 0.29 -8.95
N PHE A 343 6.03 1.45 -9.09
CA PHE A 343 6.00 2.18 -10.36
C PHE A 343 6.46 3.63 -10.17
N VAL A 344 7.02 4.19 -11.22
CA VAL A 344 7.35 5.61 -11.36
C VAL A 344 6.85 6.12 -12.69
N VAL A 345 6.15 7.26 -12.69
CA VAL A 345 5.73 8.00 -13.87
C VAL A 345 6.31 9.40 -13.81
N LEU A 346 6.96 9.83 -14.90
CA LEU A 346 7.46 11.18 -15.13
C LEU A 346 6.63 11.81 -16.25
N PRO A 347 5.49 12.48 -15.96
CA PRO A 347 4.57 12.94 -17.00
C PRO A 347 5.20 13.91 -18.00
N SER A 348 6.11 14.81 -17.54
CA SER A 348 6.79 15.75 -18.42
C SER A 348 7.90 15.14 -19.29
N ALA A 349 8.27 13.88 -19.05
CA ALA A 349 9.16 13.08 -19.88
C ALA A 349 8.41 12.03 -20.69
N ASP A 350 7.08 11.97 -20.55
CA ASP A 350 6.19 10.99 -21.19
C ASP A 350 6.71 9.55 -21.01
N VAL A 351 7.14 9.19 -19.79
CA VAL A 351 7.70 7.88 -19.48
C VAL A 351 7.13 7.33 -18.17
N GLY A 352 6.86 6.02 -18.15
CA GLY A 352 6.47 5.26 -16.99
C GLY A 352 7.22 3.94 -16.93
N ILE A 353 7.58 3.51 -15.72
CA ILE A 353 8.20 2.21 -15.44
C ILE A 353 7.47 1.52 -14.31
N VAL A 354 7.37 0.20 -14.37
CA VAL A 354 6.88 -0.66 -13.29
C VAL A 354 7.81 -1.86 -13.11
N ALA A 355 8.07 -2.22 -11.86
CA ALA A 355 8.82 -3.40 -11.48
C ALA A 355 8.06 -4.21 -10.42
N LEU A 356 7.99 -5.52 -10.61
CA LEU A 356 7.32 -6.48 -9.72
C LEU A 356 8.33 -7.56 -9.31
N THR A 357 8.29 -7.99 -8.04
CA THR A 357 9.08 -9.10 -7.52
C THR A 357 8.23 -10.03 -6.68
N ASN A 358 8.62 -11.31 -6.60
CA ASN A 358 7.94 -12.34 -5.81
C ASN A 358 8.70 -12.66 -4.52
N ALA A 359 9.16 -11.65 -3.82
CA ALA A 359 9.99 -11.78 -2.61
C ALA A 359 9.55 -10.78 -1.54
N THR A 360 9.83 -11.09 -0.26
CA THR A 360 9.75 -10.12 0.84
C THR A 360 10.32 -8.77 0.41
N PRO A 361 9.64 -7.65 0.72
CA PRO A 361 10.07 -6.31 0.33
C PRO A 361 11.48 -6.00 0.82
N SER A 362 12.35 -5.59 -0.10
CA SER A 362 13.76 -5.27 0.18
C SER A 362 14.24 -3.99 -0.50
N GLY A 363 13.31 -3.20 -1.07
CA GLY A 363 13.62 -1.99 -1.80
C GLY A 363 14.15 -2.20 -3.22
N VAL A 364 14.14 -3.42 -3.74
CA VAL A 364 14.64 -3.73 -5.10
C VAL A 364 13.81 -3.09 -6.21
N PRO A 365 12.46 -3.19 -6.23
CA PRO A 365 11.64 -2.49 -7.22
C PRO A 365 11.83 -0.98 -7.19
N GLU A 366 11.88 -0.39 -5.99
CA GLU A 366 12.08 1.04 -5.78
C GLU A 366 13.45 1.50 -6.29
N THR A 367 14.49 0.73 -5.99
CA THR A 367 15.87 1.00 -6.48
C THR A 367 15.91 0.98 -8.00
N LEU A 368 15.35 -0.05 -8.63
CA LEU A 368 15.35 -0.19 -10.09
C LEU A 368 14.64 0.99 -10.77
N THR A 369 13.46 1.34 -10.28
CA THR A 369 12.66 2.43 -10.87
C THR A 369 13.30 3.79 -10.63
N ALA A 370 13.97 4.01 -9.49
CA ALA A 370 14.69 5.24 -9.18
C ALA A 370 15.97 5.38 -10.01
N GLU A 371 16.80 4.33 -10.13
CA GLU A 371 17.97 4.33 -11.01
C GLU A 371 17.57 4.58 -12.47
N PHE A 372 16.47 3.98 -12.94
CA PHE A 372 15.93 4.24 -14.28
C PHE A 372 15.49 5.70 -14.43
N ALA A 373 14.77 6.25 -13.46
CA ALA A 373 14.32 7.64 -13.48
C ALA A 373 15.50 8.62 -13.53
N ASP A 374 16.59 8.35 -12.80
CA ASP A 374 17.81 9.15 -12.88
C ASP A 374 18.47 9.05 -14.25
N LEU A 375 18.57 7.86 -14.82
CA LEU A 375 19.12 7.66 -16.16
C LEU A 375 18.34 8.43 -17.23
N VAL A 376 17.01 8.46 -17.13
CA VAL A 376 16.17 9.27 -18.02
C VAL A 376 16.43 10.75 -17.84
N GLN A 377 16.55 11.22 -16.60
CA GLN A 377 16.64 12.66 -16.31
C GLN A 377 18.04 13.24 -16.49
N PHE A 378 19.08 12.45 -16.22
CA PHE A 378 20.48 12.91 -16.12
C PHE A 378 21.45 12.13 -17.02
N GLY A 379 21.05 10.96 -17.53
CA GLY A 379 21.96 10.04 -18.27
C GLY A 379 22.86 9.21 -17.35
N GLU A 380 22.83 9.45 -16.05
CA GLU A 380 23.60 8.77 -15.00
C GLU A 380 22.76 8.62 -13.73
N VAL A 381 23.08 7.62 -12.89
CA VAL A 381 22.53 7.48 -11.55
C VAL A 381 23.22 8.49 -10.63
N ARG A 382 22.46 9.30 -9.91
CA ARG A 382 22.96 10.41 -9.11
C ARG A 382 23.00 10.16 -7.60
N GLU A 383 22.12 9.30 -7.13
CA GLU A 383 21.96 9.01 -5.70
C GLU A 383 22.32 7.55 -5.42
N ASP A 384 22.75 7.24 -4.22
CA ASP A 384 22.90 5.85 -3.75
C ASP A 384 21.52 5.27 -3.42
N TRP A 385 20.69 5.04 -4.46
CA TRP A 385 19.36 4.46 -4.30
C TRP A 385 19.39 3.09 -3.64
N ARG A 386 20.45 2.30 -3.89
CA ARG A 386 20.63 0.96 -3.29
C ARG A 386 20.81 1.04 -1.79
N GLY A 387 21.65 1.96 -1.30
CA GLY A 387 21.82 2.21 0.12
C GLY A 387 20.57 2.77 0.76
N LEU A 388 19.95 3.79 0.14
CA LEU A 388 18.77 4.46 0.67
C LEU A 388 17.58 3.50 0.83
N TYR A 389 17.26 2.68 -0.19
CA TYR A 389 16.13 1.77 -0.11
C TYR A 389 16.43 0.53 0.73
N ARG A 390 17.63 -0.02 0.70
CA ARG A 390 18.05 -1.06 1.65
C ARG A 390 17.80 -0.62 3.09
N ASP A 391 18.24 0.59 3.44
CA ASP A 391 18.12 1.11 4.81
C ASP A 391 16.66 1.45 5.16
N ALA A 392 15.87 1.96 4.19
CA ALA A 392 14.45 2.25 4.38
C ALA A 392 13.58 1.00 4.58
N PHE A 393 13.98 -0.14 4.03
CA PHE A 393 13.26 -1.41 4.12
C PHE A 393 13.83 -2.36 5.18
N ALA A 394 14.95 -1.99 5.84
CA ALA A 394 15.65 -2.87 6.79
C ALA A 394 14.82 -3.28 8.01
N ASP A 395 13.87 -2.44 8.42
CA ASP A 395 13.04 -2.67 9.62
C ASP A 395 11.71 -3.36 9.31
N LEU A 396 11.34 -3.55 8.03
CA LEU A 396 10.04 -4.13 7.68
C LEU A 396 9.91 -5.60 8.09
N ASP A 397 10.98 -6.37 7.98
CA ASP A 397 11.04 -7.77 8.39
C ASP A 397 11.56 -7.96 9.83
N ALA A 398 11.64 -6.87 10.61
CA ALA A 398 12.05 -6.94 12.00
C ALA A 398 10.95 -7.55 12.88
N PRO A 399 11.26 -8.55 13.71
CA PRO A 399 10.28 -9.16 14.60
C PRO A 399 9.73 -8.16 15.63
N VAL A 400 8.44 -8.27 15.93
CA VAL A 400 7.71 -7.35 16.82
C VAL A 400 7.54 -7.97 18.22
N GLY A 401 7.60 -7.12 19.26
CA GLY A 401 7.32 -7.47 20.65
C GLY A 401 8.45 -7.12 21.60
N SER A 402 8.10 -6.74 22.82
CA SER A 402 9.05 -6.27 23.85
C SER A 402 10.02 -7.34 24.36
N LEU A 403 9.75 -8.61 24.08
CA LEU A 403 10.57 -9.75 24.50
C LEU A 403 11.41 -10.35 23.38
N VAL A 404 11.37 -9.80 22.18
CA VAL A 404 12.24 -10.24 21.07
C VAL A 404 13.71 -10.14 21.48
N GLY A 405 14.46 -11.24 21.22
CA GLY A 405 15.87 -11.35 21.57
C GLY A 405 16.19 -11.49 23.07
N LYS A 406 15.15 -11.56 23.93
CA LYS A 406 15.32 -11.76 25.37
C LYS A 406 15.15 -13.24 25.76
N THR A 407 15.74 -13.62 26.89
CA THR A 407 15.57 -14.94 27.50
C THR A 407 14.76 -14.84 28.80
N PRO A 408 13.96 -15.85 29.14
CA PRO A 408 13.26 -15.88 30.43
C PRO A 408 14.23 -15.74 31.60
N PRO A 409 13.77 -15.27 32.78
CA PRO A 409 14.57 -15.26 33.99
C PRO A 409 15.10 -16.65 34.30
N THR A 410 16.33 -16.75 34.86
CA THR A 410 16.93 -18.05 35.28
C THR A 410 16.11 -18.77 36.35
N SER A 411 15.33 -18.05 37.14
CA SER A 411 14.41 -18.55 38.17
C SER A 411 13.09 -17.79 38.04
N PRO A 412 12.24 -18.15 37.08
CA PRO A 412 10.96 -17.46 36.90
C PRO A 412 10.05 -17.69 38.12
N ALA A 413 9.28 -16.70 38.50
CA ALA A 413 8.21 -16.86 39.46
C ALA A 413 7.21 -17.90 38.95
N PRO A 414 6.62 -18.75 39.83
CA PRO A 414 5.73 -19.81 39.40
C PRO A 414 4.48 -19.25 38.70
N ALA A 415 4.01 -19.95 37.68
CA ALA A 415 2.75 -19.64 37.02
C ALA A 415 1.56 -19.85 37.98
N PRO A 416 0.46 -19.12 37.81
CA PRO A 416 -0.82 -19.46 38.41
C PRO A 416 -1.26 -20.89 37.98
N PRO A 417 -2.19 -21.54 38.70
CA PRO A 417 -2.73 -22.85 38.27
C PRO A 417 -3.32 -22.72 36.84
N LEU A 418 -2.77 -23.48 35.89
CA LEU A 418 -3.15 -23.35 34.46
C LEU A 418 -4.64 -23.53 34.19
N PRO A 419 -5.38 -24.43 34.91
CA PRO A 419 -6.83 -24.53 34.73
C PRO A 419 -7.60 -23.24 35.07
N GLU A 420 -7.06 -22.37 35.95
CA GLU A 420 -7.68 -21.09 36.33
C GLU A 420 -7.53 -20.05 35.24
N LEU A 421 -6.54 -20.22 34.35
CA LEU A 421 -6.29 -19.33 33.22
C LEU A 421 -7.10 -19.71 31.95
N ALA A 422 -7.61 -20.96 31.93
CA ALA A 422 -8.42 -21.42 30.80
C ALA A 422 -9.81 -20.78 30.81
N GLY A 423 -10.32 -20.46 29.65
CA GLY A 423 -11.64 -19.85 29.48
C GLY A 423 -11.71 -18.92 28.25
N THR A 424 -12.86 -18.30 28.11
CA THR A 424 -13.08 -17.31 27.02
C THR A 424 -13.06 -15.91 27.63
N TYR A 425 -12.26 -15.05 27.02
CA TYR A 425 -12.09 -13.64 27.38
C TYR A 425 -12.69 -12.79 26.26
N ALA A 426 -13.65 -11.94 26.58
CA ALA A 426 -14.37 -11.11 25.62
C ALA A 426 -13.60 -9.82 25.29
N ASN A 427 -13.68 -9.40 24.06
CA ASN A 427 -13.23 -8.09 23.59
C ASN A 427 -14.13 -7.66 22.43
N ASP A 428 -14.62 -6.41 22.47
CA ASP A 428 -15.58 -5.93 21.48
C ASP A 428 -14.94 -5.67 20.09
N TYR A 429 -13.67 -5.29 20.07
CA TYR A 429 -12.94 -5.01 18.83
C TYR A 429 -12.41 -6.30 18.17
N TRP A 430 -11.65 -7.09 18.94
CA TRP A 430 -10.98 -8.31 18.45
C TRP A 430 -11.88 -9.56 18.40
N GLY A 431 -13.08 -9.48 19.02
CA GLY A 431 -13.86 -10.68 19.32
C GLY A 431 -13.27 -11.48 20.49
N PRO A 432 -13.81 -12.67 20.79
CA PRO A 432 -13.38 -13.46 21.93
C PRO A 432 -12.01 -14.12 21.72
N ALA A 433 -11.16 -14.07 22.75
CA ALA A 433 -9.96 -14.87 22.88
C ALA A 433 -10.26 -16.11 23.74
N THR A 434 -9.91 -17.31 23.25
CA THR A 434 -10.11 -18.57 23.97
C THR A 434 -8.77 -19.14 24.40
N VAL A 435 -8.60 -19.34 25.71
CA VAL A 435 -7.45 -20.02 26.30
C VAL A 435 -7.89 -21.44 26.70
N THR A 436 -7.20 -22.45 26.15
CA THR A 436 -7.49 -23.85 26.39
C THR A 436 -6.31 -24.49 27.14
N GLU A 437 -6.60 -25.22 28.21
CA GLU A 437 -5.62 -26.05 28.92
C GLU A 437 -5.79 -27.50 28.47
N ARG A 438 -4.69 -28.14 28.08
CA ARG A 438 -4.66 -29.56 27.77
C ARG A 438 -3.28 -30.15 28.10
N ASP A 439 -3.28 -31.21 28.89
CA ASP A 439 -2.06 -31.96 29.27
C ASP A 439 -0.95 -31.06 29.86
N GLY A 440 -1.34 -30.08 30.70
CA GLY A 440 -0.41 -29.16 31.35
C GLY A 440 0.14 -28.07 30.42
N LYS A 441 -0.51 -27.80 29.29
CA LYS A 441 -0.13 -26.78 28.32
C LYS A 441 -1.31 -25.87 28.03
N LEU A 442 -1.02 -24.59 27.85
CA LEU A 442 -2.00 -23.60 27.41
C LEU A 442 -1.85 -23.29 25.89
N THR A 443 -2.97 -23.09 25.24
CA THR A 443 -3.04 -22.52 23.89
C THR A 443 -4.00 -21.37 23.86
N LEU A 444 -3.70 -20.34 23.07
CA LEU A 444 -4.55 -19.19 22.80
C LEU A 444 -5.08 -19.29 21.37
N SER A 445 -6.37 -19.03 21.19
CA SER A 445 -6.97 -18.88 19.86
C SER A 445 -7.77 -17.57 19.80
N LEU A 446 -7.68 -16.86 18.70
CA LEU A 446 -8.32 -15.57 18.46
C LEU A 446 -8.76 -15.44 16.99
N GLY A 447 -9.87 -14.74 16.76
CA GLY A 447 -10.41 -14.51 15.43
C GLY A 447 -11.09 -15.72 14.78
N PRO A 448 -11.68 -15.57 13.58
CA PRO A 448 -12.40 -16.62 12.84
C PRO A 448 -11.51 -17.82 12.47
N ASN A 449 -10.24 -17.57 12.14
CA ASN A 449 -9.30 -18.65 11.80
C ASN A 449 -9.02 -19.57 12.99
N ALA A 450 -9.17 -19.05 14.22
CA ALA A 450 -9.03 -19.78 15.48
C ALA A 450 -7.76 -20.66 15.55
N GLU A 451 -6.66 -20.21 14.90
CA GLU A 451 -5.39 -20.91 14.92
C GLU A 451 -4.88 -21.00 16.37
N PRO A 452 -4.50 -22.20 16.85
CA PRO A 452 -4.04 -22.37 18.23
C PRO A 452 -2.57 -21.95 18.35
N TRP A 453 -2.29 -20.91 19.13
CA TRP A 453 -0.93 -20.45 19.46
C TRP A 453 -0.53 -21.02 20.83
N PRO A 454 0.54 -21.83 20.92
CA PRO A 454 1.03 -22.33 22.21
C PRO A 454 1.49 -21.20 23.12
N LEU A 455 1.00 -21.16 24.37
CA LEU A 455 1.45 -20.22 25.38
C LEU A 455 2.62 -20.83 26.16
N THR A 456 3.79 -20.21 26.09
CA THR A 456 4.99 -20.58 26.82
C THR A 456 5.14 -19.72 28.06
N HIS A 457 5.27 -20.32 29.24
CA HIS A 457 5.47 -19.58 30.49
C HIS A 457 6.77 -18.78 30.43
N TRP A 458 6.70 -17.48 30.80
CA TRP A 458 7.85 -16.59 30.84
C TRP A 458 8.25 -16.23 32.27
N ASP A 459 7.35 -15.67 33.06
CA ASP A 459 7.59 -15.30 34.45
C ASP A 459 6.26 -14.97 35.16
N GLY A 460 5.97 -15.60 36.30
CA GLY A 460 4.74 -15.36 37.05
C GLY A 460 3.48 -15.54 36.20
N ASN A 461 2.70 -14.47 36.04
CA ASN A 461 1.47 -14.45 35.24
C ASN A 461 1.68 -14.10 33.77
N VAL A 462 2.93 -13.98 33.32
CA VAL A 462 3.29 -13.64 31.92
C VAL A 462 3.62 -14.92 31.16
N PHE A 463 2.97 -15.08 30.03
CA PHE A 463 3.25 -16.08 29.01
C PHE A 463 3.61 -15.40 27.70
N THR A 464 4.18 -16.15 26.77
CA THR A 464 4.51 -15.67 25.42
C THR A 464 3.93 -16.58 24.36
N PHE A 465 3.60 -16.04 23.22
CA PHE A 465 3.26 -16.76 22.01
C PHE A 465 3.89 -16.07 20.80
N GLY A 466 4.11 -16.86 19.75
CA GLY A 466 4.58 -16.38 18.46
C GLY A 466 3.66 -16.87 17.36
N PHE A 467 3.56 -16.12 16.31
CA PHE A 467 2.81 -16.46 15.10
C PHE A 467 3.45 -15.76 13.88
N LEU A 468 3.04 -16.16 12.71
CA LEU A 468 3.48 -15.61 11.44
C LEU A 468 2.26 -15.13 10.67
N SER A 469 2.21 -13.86 10.33
CA SER A 469 1.20 -13.24 9.47
C SER A 469 1.81 -12.14 8.62
N GLU A 470 1.00 -11.44 7.86
CA GLU A 470 1.45 -10.29 7.07
C GLU A 470 2.07 -9.18 7.94
N ASN A 471 1.50 -8.94 9.14
CA ASN A 471 1.95 -7.89 10.05
C ASN A 471 2.81 -8.43 11.21
N ALA A 472 3.09 -9.74 11.23
CA ALA A 472 3.93 -10.40 12.24
C ALA A 472 5.08 -11.16 11.57
N PRO A 473 6.21 -10.49 11.28
CA PRO A 473 7.38 -11.12 10.67
C PRO A 473 7.94 -12.30 11.49
N PRO A 474 8.75 -13.19 10.88
CA PRO A 474 9.37 -14.30 11.58
C PRO A 474 10.12 -13.88 12.83
N GLY A 475 9.89 -14.57 13.95
CA GLY A 475 10.50 -14.24 15.25
C GLY A 475 9.70 -13.27 16.11
N THR A 476 8.55 -12.80 15.66
CA THR A 476 7.60 -11.99 16.46
C THR A 476 7.17 -12.75 17.70
N ILE A 477 7.20 -12.10 18.86
CA ILE A 477 6.82 -12.65 20.17
C ILE A 477 5.92 -11.66 20.89
N SER A 478 4.69 -12.08 21.20
CA SER A 478 3.76 -11.30 22.01
C SER A 478 3.73 -11.80 23.45
N LYS A 479 3.59 -10.88 24.42
CA LYS A 479 3.19 -11.23 25.77
C LYS A 479 1.69 -11.50 25.86
N ALA A 480 1.34 -12.48 26.68
CA ALA A 480 0.00 -12.72 27.20
C ALA A 480 0.06 -12.63 28.73
N SER A 481 -0.49 -11.58 29.33
CA SER A 481 -0.41 -11.31 30.77
C SER A 481 -1.78 -11.54 31.40
N PHE A 482 -1.85 -12.44 32.39
CA PHE A 482 -3.09 -12.78 33.08
C PHE A 482 -3.19 -12.05 34.42
N ASN A 483 -4.22 -11.24 34.61
CA ASN A 483 -4.46 -10.45 35.84
C ASN A 483 -5.90 -10.66 36.35
N GLY A 484 -6.12 -11.74 37.14
CA GLY A 484 -7.46 -12.13 37.57
C GLY A 484 -8.34 -12.50 36.36
N ASP A 485 -9.42 -11.75 36.17
CA ASP A 485 -10.36 -11.95 35.06
C ASP A 485 -9.94 -11.24 33.76
N THR A 486 -8.74 -10.68 33.70
CA THR A 486 -8.24 -10.01 32.50
C THR A 486 -7.09 -10.76 31.85
N LEU A 487 -7.06 -10.70 30.52
CA LEU A 487 -5.97 -11.16 29.66
C LEU A 487 -5.52 -9.97 28.79
N GLU A 488 -4.27 -9.57 28.92
CA GLU A 488 -3.65 -8.53 28.10
C GLU A 488 -2.77 -9.17 27.05
N LEU A 489 -3.01 -8.87 25.77
CA LEU A 489 -2.24 -9.34 24.62
C LEU A 489 -1.45 -8.16 24.02
N GLU A 490 -0.13 -8.12 24.24
CA GLU A 490 0.74 -7.00 23.87
C GLU A 490 0.66 -6.65 22.39
N TYR A 491 0.72 -7.63 21.50
CA TYR A 491 0.69 -7.42 20.05
C TYR A 491 -0.62 -6.78 19.57
N PHE A 492 -1.72 -7.07 20.24
CA PHE A 492 -3.06 -6.56 19.90
C PHE A 492 -3.43 -5.26 20.64
N ASP A 493 -2.47 -4.59 21.27
CA ASP A 493 -2.72 -3.37 22.07
C ASP A 493 -2.24 -2.07 21.40
N ALA A 494 -1.88 -2.11 20.12
CA ALA A 494 -1.38 -0.93 19.40
C ALA A 494 -2.35 0.28 19.45
N GLU A 495 -3.67 0.02 19.41
CA GLU A 495 -4.72 1.04 19.54
C GLU A 495 -5.37 1.08 20.94
N GLY A 496 -4.71 0.51 21.95
CA GLY A 496 -5.26 0.42 23.31
C GLY A 496 -6.44 -0.55 23.43
N LYS A 497 -6.49 -1.58 22.59
CA LYS A 497 -7.57 -2.59 22.51
C LYS A 497 -7.14 -3.98 22.99
N GLY A 498 -5.91 -4.17 23.47
CA GLY A 498 -5.32 -5.46 23.81
C GLY A 498 -5.82 -6.10 25.10
N THR A 499 -6.75 -5.47 25.85
CA THR A 499 -7.32 -6.00 27.08
C THR A 499 -8.62 -6.77 26.81
N PHE A 500 -8.64 -8.04 27.25
CA PHE A 500 -9.78 -8.96 27.15
C PHE A 500 -10.28 -9.28 28.56
N THR A 501 -11.58 -9.47 28.76
CA THR A 501 -12.19 -9.74 30.09
C THR A 501 -13.13 -10.95 30.03
N ARG A 502 -13.22 -11.73 31.12
CA ARG A 502 -14.20 -12.81 31.28
C ARG A 502 -15.22 -12.50 32.39
#